data_8d147d6ca366708e8df51d8a44c92ff4
#
_entry.id   8d147d6ca366708e8df51d8a44c92ff4
#
_cell.length_a   1.000
_cell.length_b   1.000
_cell.length_c   1.000
_cell.angle_alpha   90.00
_cell.angle_beta   90.00
_cell.angle_gamma   90.00
#
_symmetry.space_group_name_H-M   'P 1'
#
loop_
_entity.id
_entity.type
_entity.pdbx_description
1 polymer ?
#
loop_
_entity_poly.entity_id
_entity_poly.type
_entity_poly.pdbx_seq_one_letter_code
_entity_poly.pdbx_strand_id
1 'polypeptide(L)'
;LANSQIIKCKAAIAWEANNPLSIEEVEVAPPKDHEVRIQIIATTLCHSDAHILHPQFEWGFFPVILGHEAAGIVESIGPGVTNFKPGDKVIPLYAPQCGKCKFCLSPRTNFCGKLK
;
A
#
# COMPACT_ATOMS: atom_id res chain seq x y z
N LEU A 1 -18.64 0.70 -12.60
CA LEU A 1 -18.90 1.85 -11.72
C LEU A 1 -17.98 1.72 -10.52
N ALA A 2 -17.10 2.70 -10.32
CA ALA A 2 -16.24 2.74 -9.13
C ALA A 2 -17.14 2.81 -7.89
N ASN A 3 -16.92 1.92 -6.92
CA ASN A 3 -17.58 2.02 -5.63
C ASN A 3 -17.05 3.27 -4.91
N SER A 4 -17.83 4.35 -4.93
CA SER A 4 -17.47 5.64 -4.32
C SER A 4 -17.64 5.67 -2.80
N GLN A 5 -17.97 4.54 -2.20
CA GLN A 5 -18.26 4.45 -0.78
C GLN A 5 -16.99 4.36 0.07
N ILE A 6 -16.95 5.12 1.16
CA ILE A 6 -15.93 4.98 2.20
C ILE A 6 -16.15 3.65 2.92
N ILE A 7 -15.09 2.89 3.12
CA ILE A 7 -15.11 1.63 3.87
C ILE A 7 -14.46 1.86 5.22
N LYS A 8 -15.08 1.36 6.28
CA LYS A 8 -14.51 1.34 7.62
C LYS A 8 -13.94 -0.04 7.93
N CYS A 9 -12.73 -0.06 8.46
CA CYS A 9 -12.08 -1.30 8.88
C CYS A 9 -11.13 -1.02 10.06
N LYS A 10 -10.67 -2.11 10.71
CA LYS A 10 -9.65 -2.00 11.75
C LYS A 10 -8.25 -2.07 11.12
N ALA A 11 -7.35 -1.27 11.66
CA ALA A 11 -5.95 -1.28 11.29
C ALA A 11 -5.04 -1.17 12.51
N ALA A 12 -3.84 -1.72 12.40
CA ALA A 12 -2.78 -1.57 13.37
C ALA A 12 -1.94 -0.34 13.00
N ILE A 13 -2.05 0.71 13.78
CA ILE A 13 -1.38 2.00 13.52
C ILE A 13 -0.14 2.11 14.39
N ALA A 14 1.00 2.40 13.78
CA ALA A 14 2.19 2.86 14.46
C ALA A 14 2.15 4.40 14.50
N TRP A 15 1.86 4.96 15.65
CA TRP A 15 1.82 6.41 15.84
C TRP A 15 3.22 7.02 15.94
N GLU A 16 4.12 6.30 16.58
CA GLU A 16 5.50 6.71 16.81
C GLU A 16 6.44 5.50 16.79
N ALA A 17 7.72 5.75 16.55
CA ALA A 17 8.75 4.72 16.64
C ALA A 17 8.89 4.20 18.07
N ASN A 18 9.23 2.92 18.19
CA ASN A 18 9.48 2.24 19.47
C ASN A 18 8.27 2.15 20.42
N ASN A 19 7.07 2.51 19.96
CA ASN A 19 5.84 2.39 20.72
C ASN A 19 5.00 1.19 20.24
N PRO A 20 4.14 0.61 21.08
CA PRO A 20 3.22 -0.43 20.69
C PRO A 20 2.27 0.04 19.58
N LEU A 21 1.85 -0.90 18.73
CA LEU A 21 0.81 -0.65 17.72
C LEU A 21 -0.54 -0.43 18.42
N SER A 22 -1.32 0.51 17.89
CA SER A 22 -2.71 0.76 18.29
C SER A 22 -3.68 0.19 17.26
N ILE A 23 -4.64 -0.62 17.72
CA ILE A 23 -5.69 -1.17 16.84
C ILE A 23 -6.87 -0.21 16.86
N GLU A 24 -7.09 0.47 15.74
CA GLU A 24 -8.11 1.52 15.61
C GLU A 24 -8.97 1.32 14.36
N GLU A 25 -10.17 1.91 14.37
CA GLU A 25 -11.00 2.00 13.17
C GLU A 25 -10.44 3.11 12.26
N VAL A 26 -10.29 2.79 10.99
CA VAL A 26 -9.86 3.71 9.94
C VAL A 26 -10.85 3.75 8.80
N GLU A 27 -10.86 4.84 8.07
CA GLU A 27 -11.64 5.03 6.86
C GLU A 27 -10.75 4.84 5.64
N VAL A 28 -11.18 3.96 4.74
CA VAL A 28 -10.51 3.73 3.45
C VAL A 28 -11.31 4.43 2.36
N ALA A 29 -10.73 5.48 1.80
CA ALA A 29 -11.34 6.26 0.73
C ALA A 29 -11.50 5.42 -0.55
N PRO A 30 -12.40 5.82 -1.47
CA PRO A 30 -12.44 5.28 -2.83
C PRO A 30 -11.09 5.49 -3.54
N PRO A 31 -10.74 4.61 -4.50
CA PRO A 31 -9.51 4.76 -5.25
C PRO A 31 -9.53 6.03 -6.11
N LYS A 32 -8.42 6.77 -6.10
CA LYS A 32 -8.18 7.94 -6.95
C LYS A 32 -7.80 7.52 -8.37
N ASP A 33 -7.49 8.50 -9.21
CA ASP A 33 -7.00 8.26 -10.58
C ASP A 33 -5.78 7.33 -10.56
N HIS A 34 -5.86 6.26 -11.37
CA HIS A 34 -4.83 5.23 -11.50
C HIS A 34 -4.55 4.41 -10.23
N GLU A 35 -5.47 4.41 -9.26
CA GLU A 35 -5.40 3.58 -8.06
C GLU A 35 -6.43 2.45 -8.11
N VAL A 36 -6.15 1.40 -7.37
CA VAL A 36 -7.09 0.32 -7.06
C VAL A 36 -7.25 0.20 -5.55
N ARG A 37 -8.45 -0.17 -5.09
CA ARG A 37 -8.71 -0.54 -3.70
C ARG A 37 -8.77 -2.06 -3.60
N ILE A 38 -8.02 -2.63 -2.68
CA ILE A 38 -7.85 -4.07 -2.54
C ILE A 38 -8.45 -4.52 -1.22
N GLN A 39 -9.31 -5.52 -1.26
CA GLN A 39 -9.72 -6.27 -0.07
C GLN A 39 -8.63 -7.28 0.26
N ILE A 40 -7.92 -7.04 1.35
CA ILE A 40 -6.83 -7.92 1.80
C ILE A 40 -7.41 -9.22 2.36
N ILE A 41 -6.91 -10.35 1.88
CA ILE A 41 -7.26 -11.69 2.36
C ILE A 41 -6.21 -12.20 3.33
N ALA A 42 -4.93 -11.96 3.03
CA ALA A 42 -3.81 -12.39 3.84
C ALA A 42 -2.69 -11.36 3.75
N THR A 43 -1.98 -11.20 4.84
CA THR A 43 -0.75 -10.39 4.92
C THR A 43 0.26 -11.11 5.80
N THR A 44 1.53 -10.83 5.57
CA THR A 44 2.62 -11.40 6.38
C THR A 44 3.48 -10.32 6.99
N LEU A 45 4.23 -10.69 8.01
CA LEU A 45 5.21 -9.83 8.65
C LEU A 45 6.54 -9.93 7.89
N CYS A 46 7.12 -8.79 7.58
CA CYS A 46 8.45 -8.68 7.02
C CYS A 46 9.40 -8.04 8.03
N HIS A 47 10.67 -8.41 7.96
CA HIS A 47 11.69 -7.82 8.84
C HIS A 47 11.85 -6.30 8.62
N SER A 48 11.54 -5.80 7.43
CA SER A 48 11.52 -4.36 7.15
C SER A 48 10.48 -3.59 7.99
N ASP A 49 9.35 -4.21 8.30
CA ASP A 49 8.34 -3.62 9.19
C ASP A 49 8.93 -3.42 10.60
N ALA A 50 9.69 -4.41 11.10
CA ALA A 50 10.39 -4.29 12.38
C ALA A 50 11.46 -3.19 12.37
N HIS A 51 12.17 -3.00 11.26
CA HIS A 51 13.14 -1.91 11.12
C HIS A 51 12.48 -0.54 11.09
N ILE A 52 11.27 -0.42 10.55
CA ILE A 52 10.51 0.84 10.59
C ILE A 52 9.99 1.10 12.00
N LEU A 53 9.48 0.08 12.69
CA LEU A 53 8.98 0.22 14.07
C LEU A 53 10.10 0.55 15.07
N HIS A 54 11.30 0.00 14.84
CA HIS A 54 12.46 0.18 15.71
C HIS A 54 13.66 0.71 14.90
N PRO A 55 13.56 1.95 14.39
CA PRO A 55 14.59 2.48 13.53
C PRO A 55 15.88 2.77 14.29
N GLN A 56 17.01 2.48 13.66
CA GLN A 56 18.33 2.92 14.14
C GLN A 56 18.59 4.40 13.83
N PHE A 57 17.81 4.99 12.93
CA PHE A 57 17.86 6.40 12.53
C PHE A 57 16.44 6.95 12.47
N GLU A 58 16.26 8.25 12.66
CA GLU A 58 14.96 8.90 12.54
C GLU A 58 14.44 8.81 11.09
N TRP A 59 13.45 7.93 10.88
CA TRP A 59 12.71 7.83 9.64
C TRP A 59 11.35 8.50 9.86
N GLY A 60 11.09 9.60 9.16
CA GLY A 60 9.91 10.45 9.36
C GLY A 60 8.61 9.92 8.74
N PHE A 61 8.30 8.64 8.90
CA PHE A 61 7.11 8.03 8.27
C PHE A 61 5.90 7.84 9.20
N PHE A 62 5.98 8.34 10.43
CA PHE A 62 4.87 8.18 11.38
C PHE A 62 3.85 9.33 11.31
N PRO A 63 2.55 9.06 11.54
CA PRO A 63 1.96 7.75 11.78
C PRO A 63 1.89 6.89 10.50
N VAL A 64 1.96 5.54 10.66
CA VAL A 64 1.94 4.62 9.53
C VAL A 64 1.18 3.33 9.86
N ILE A 65 0.51 2.79 8.87
CA ILE A 65 -0.02 1.42 8.88
C ILE A 65 0.95 0.58 8.05
N LEU A 66 1.67 -0.33 8.70
CA LEU A 66 2.66 -1.18 8.06
C LEU A 66 2.02 -2.41 7.41
N GLY A 67 2.82 -3.07 6.59
CA GLY A 67 2.45 -4.25 5.83
C GLY A 67 2.55 -3.99 4.33
N HIS A 68 3.42 -4.73 3.66
CA HIS A 68 3.65 -4.62 2.21
C HIS A 68 3.68 -5.98 1.51
N GLU A 69 3.57 -7.05 2.28
CA GLU A 69 3.46 -8.40 1.75
C GLU A 69 2.02 -8.89 1.95
N ALA A 70 1.22 -8.85 0.91
CA ALA A 70 -0.19 -9.17 1.00
C ALA A 70 -0.69 -9.91 -0.24
N ALA A 71 -1.82 -10.56 -0.09
CA ALA A 71 -2.65 -11.07 -1.18
C ALA A 71 -4.09 -10.60 -0.97
N GLY A 72 -4.76 -10.22 -2.04
CA GLY A 72 -6.11 -9.71 -1.96
C GLY A 72 -6.85 -9.76 -3.28
N ILE A 73 -8.05 -9.22 -3.25
CA ILE A 73 -8.95 -9.11 -4.40
C ILE A 73 -9.19 -7.63 -4.66
N VAL A 74 -9.09 -7.21 -5.91
CA VAL A 74 -9.47 -5.85 -6.32
C VAL A 74 -10.95 -5.64 -6.01
N GLU A 75 -11.25 -4.73 -5.10
CA GLU A 75 -12.64 -4.40 -4.72
C GLU A 75 -13.20 -3.33 -5.65
N SER A 76 -12.40 -2.30 -5.94
CA SER A 76 -12.77 -1.22 -6.86
C SER A 76 -11.55 -0.64 -7.55
N ILE A 77 -11.78 0.02 -8.68
CA ILE A 77 -10.75 0.67 -9.48
C ILE A 77 -11.09 2.14 -9.65
N GLY A 78 -10.07 2.98 -9.64
CA GLY A 78 -10.17 4.40 -9.93
C GLY A 78 -10.15 4.70 -11.44
N PRO A 79 -10.44 5.95 -11.83
CA PRO A 79 -10.36 6.38 -13.21
C PRO A 79 -8.98 6.10 -13.83
N GLY A 80 -8.97 5.74 -15.12
CA GLY A 80 -7.73 5.47 -15.85
C GLY A 80 -7.08 4.10 -15.61
N VAL A 81 -7.61 3.27 -14.71
CA VAL A 81 -7.16 1.90 -14.53
C VAL A 81 -7.77 1.01 -15.61
N THR A 82 -6.93 0.42 -16.44
CA THR A 82 -7.34 -0.41 -17.60
C THR A 82 -6.84 -1.85 -17.53
N ASN A 83 -5.84 -2.12 -16.68
CA ASN A 83 -5.16 -3.41 -16.56
C ASN A 83 -5.66 -4.26 -15.39
N PHE A 84 -6.57 -3.75 -14.60
CA PHE A 84 -7.22 -4.46 -13.49
C PHE A 84 -8.73 -4.23 -13.53
N LYS A 85 -9.47 -5.18 -12.98
CA LYS A 85 -10.92 -5.09 -12.77
C LYS A 85 -11.31 -5.63 -11.40
N PRO A 86 -12.46 -5.21 -10.84
CA PRO A 86 -12.99 -5.81 -9.62
C PRO A 86 -13.09 -7.33 -9.73
N GLY A 87 -12.66 -8.03 -8.69
CA GLY A 87 -12.58 -9.48 -8.63
C GLY A 87 -11.21 -10.08 -8.99
N ASP A 88 -10.30 -9.32 -9.56
CA ASP A 88 -8.95 -9.81 -9.84
C ASP A 88 -8.19 -10.11 -8.53
N LYS A 89 -7.52 -11.26 -8.50
CA LYS A 89 -6.61 -11.63 -7.40
C LYS A 89 -5.27 -10.98 -7.64
N VAL A 90 -4.74 -10.30 -6.65
CA VAL A 90 -3.53 -9.49 -6.78
C VAL A 90 -2.59 -9.65 -5.59
N ILE A 91 -1.32 -9.42 -5.85
CA ILE A 91 -0.26 -9.29 -4.85
C ILE A 91 0.34 -7.89 -5.05
N PRO A 92 0.15 -6.95 -4.10
CA PRO A 92 0.72 -5.62 -4.20
C PRO A 92 2.25 -5.65 -4.05
N LEU A 93 2.91 -4.77 -4.77
CA LEU A 93 4.35 -4.53 -4.61
C LEU A 93 4.56 -3.25 -3.79
N TYR A 94 5.57 -3.26 -2.94
CA TYR A 94 5.90 -2.09 -2.10
C TYR A 94 6.45 -0.90 -2.91
N ALA A 95 7.07 -1.16 -4.05
CA ALA A 95 7.67 -0.13 -4.89
C ALA A 95 6.66 0.42 -5.90
N PRO A 96 6.50 1.75 -6.01
CA PRO A 96 5.66 2.34 -7.03
C PRO A 96 6.23 2.09 -8.43
N GLN A 97 5.37 2.11 -9.44
CA GLN A 97 5.76 2.02 -10.85
C GLN A 97 4.99 3.04 -11.66
N CYS A 98 5.63 4.14 -12.04
CA CYS A 98 4.97 5.17 -12.85
C CYS A 98 4.92 4.83 -14.36
N GLY A 99 5.66 3.82 -14.81
CA GLY A 99 5.70 3.34 -16.19
C GLY A 99 6.41 4.25 -17.20
N LYS A 100 6.85 5.45 -16.81
CA LYS A 100 7.38 6.46 -17.75
C LYS A 100 8.72 7.10 -17.37
N CYS A 101 9.24 6.88 -16.18
CA CYS A 101 10.57 7.38 -15.83
C CYS A 101 11.66 6.46 -16.39
N LYS A 102 12.88 7.00 -16.50
CA LYS A 102 14.04 6.26 -17.02
C LYS A 102 14.30 4.93 -16.31
N PHE A 103 13.97 4.84 -15.02
CA PHE A 103 14.14 3.62 -14.24
C PHE A 103 13.04 2.60 -14.55
N CYS A 104 11.78 3.01 -14.66
CA CYS A 104 10.68 2.12 -15.07
C CYS A 104 10.84 1.58 -16.49
N LEU A 105 11.49 2.34 -17.38
CA LEU A 105 11.76 1.93 -18.75
C LEU A 105 13.06 1.13 -18.90
N SER A 106 13.88 1.04 -17.86
CA SER A 106 15.13 0.32 -17.87
C SER A 106 14.90 -1.19 -17.62
N PRO A 107 15.51 -2.07 -18.43
CA PRO A 107 15.47 -3.51 -18.15
C PRO A 107 16.39 -3.95 -17.00
N ARG A 108 17.13 -3.02 -16.38
CA ARG A 108 18.17 -3.29 -15.37
C ARG A 108 17.76 -3.00 -13.94
N THR A 109 16.58 -2.41 -13.72
CA THR A 109 16.11 -2.04 -12.38
C THR A 109 14.59 -2.06 -12.30
N ASN A 110 14.09 -2.37 -11.10
CA ASN A 110 12.67 -2.32 -10.73
C ASN A 110 12.35 -1.12 -9.80
N PHE A 111 13.31 -0.24 -9.56
CA PHE A 111 13.12 0.92 -8.69
C PHE A 111 12.65 2.13 -9.49
N CYS A 112 11.40 2.52 -9.30
CA CYS A 112 10.86 3.75 -9.87
C CYS A 112 11.52 4.98 -9.24
N GLY A 113 11.87 5.99 -10.06
CA GLY A 113 12.45 7.23 -9.55
C GLY A 113 11.50 8.10 -8.70
N LYS A 114 10.24 7.69 -8.54
CA LYS A 114 9.26 8.30 -7.63
C LYS A 114 9.19 7.64 -6.26
N LEU A 115 9.97 6.60 -6.03
CA LEU A 115 10.14 6.03 -4.71
C LEU A 115 10.76 7.08 -3.79
N LYS A 116 10.08 7.43 -2.74
CA LYS A 116 10.55 8.37 -1.71
C LYS A 116 10.84 7.63 -0.42
#